data_1df89df478ce8b3abb71b7fb61780d25
#
_entry.id   1df89df478ce8b3abb71b7fb61780d25
#
_cell.length_a   1.000
_cell.length_b   1.000
_cell.length_c   1.000
_cell.angle_alpha   90.00
_cell.angle_beta   90.00
_cell.angle_gamma   90.00
#
_symmetry.space_group_name_H-M   'P 1'
#
loop_
_entity.id
_entity.type
_entity.pdbx_description
1 polymer ?
#
loop_
_entity_poly.entity_id
_entity_poly.type
_entity_poly.pdbx_seq_one_letter_code
_entity_poly.pdbx_strand_id
1 'polypeptide(L)'
;PPASPPVISMSRLFLSQVAACLAVFGLCCSDAAVLAYQETADPSRFELTELVRGLVQPMELAVGPDGTVWLIEISGKLRRLSPGSSVPELAGELKVTTEQENGLIGMALDPQFAKNGWIYLQYSPPDYPGQHISRFTIVDGQLDLSSEKLLLKFEEQRKECCHHAGSLHFGPRGELFIATGDNTHPHGDSQGYAPIDERPEKAPWDAQKSAANTSSYSGKILRIRPTPEGGYEIPEGNLFPADGSAGRPEIYAMGCRNPWRMTVDQKT
;
A
#
# COMPACT_ATOMS: atom_id res chain seq x y z
N PRO A 1 24.82 -7.38 77.96
CA PRO A 1 24.28 -7.25 76.67
C PRO A 1 25.19 -6.35 75.86
N PRO A 2 25.59 -6.77 74.65
CA PRO A 2 26.46 -5.98 73.79
C PRO A 2 25.66 -4.91 73.04
N ALA A 3 26.31 -3.75 72.90
CA ALA A 3 25.79 -2.58 72.22
C ALA A 3 25.64 -2.81 70.69
N SER A 4 24.52 -2.31 70.09
CA SER A 4 24.26 -2.33 68.68
C SER A 4 25.19 -1.37 67.92
N PRO A 5 25.62 -1.73 66.68
CA PRO A 5 26.48 -0.85 65.91
C PRO A 5 25.65 0.30 65.30
N PRO A 6 26.29 1.42 64.96
CA PRO A 6 25.58 2.59 64.44
C PRO A 6 25.10 2.36 63.02
N VAL A 7 23.83 2.72 62.70
CA VAL A 7 23.25 2.76 61.39
C VAL A 7 23.85 3.95 60.64
N ILE A 8 24.67 3.67 59.61
CA ILE A 8 25.18 4.69 58.71
C ILE A 8 24.06 4.94 57.68
N SER A 9 23.50 6.16 57.70
CA SER A 9 22.48 6.61 56.73
C SER A 9 23.07 6.77 55.34
N MET A 10 22.76 5.84 54.46
CA MET A 10 23.15 5.85 53.04
C MET A 10 22.35 6.84 52.16
N SER A 11 21.61 7.78 52.76
CA SER A 11 20.68 8.64 52.03
C SER A 11 21.28 9.90 51.40
N ARG A 12 22.53 10.26 51.69
CA ARG A 12 23.16 11.49 51.17
C ARG A 12 24.06 11.27 49.93
N LEU A 13 24.58 10.07 49.71
CA LEU A 13 25.40 9.79 48.52
C LEU A 13 24.58 9.48 47.28
N PHE A 14 23.35 8.94 47.41
CA PHE A 14 22.50 8.61 46.28
C PHE A 14 21.85 9.85 45.62
N LEU A 15 21.56 10.90 46.41
CA LEU A 15 20.95 12.12 45.84
C LEU A 15 21.94 12.96 45.02
N SER A 16 23.23 12.92 45.29
CA SER A 16 24.23 13.69 44.56
C SER A 16 24.56 13.07 43.18
N GLN A 17 24.50 11.75 43.05
CA GLN A 17 24.75 11.06 41.79
C GLN A 17 23.54 11.09 40.86
N VAL A 18 22.31 11.05 41.37
CA VAL A 18 21.09 11.20 40.56
C VAL A 18 20.94 12.63 40.06
N ALA A 19 21.31 13.65 40.83
CA ALA A 19 21.29 15.04 40.37
C ALA A 19 22.33 15.32 39.26
N ALA A 20 23.50 14.67 39.30
CA ALA A 20 24.53 14.79 38.25
C ALA A 20 24.14 14.10 36.97
N CYS A 21 23.46 12.93 37.02
CA CYS A 21 22.95 12.25 35.83
C CYS A 21 21.80 13.01 35.18
N LEU A 22 20.91 13.64 35.95
CA LEU A 22 19.82 14.46 35.41
C LEU A 22 20.31 15.77 34.77
N ALA A 23 21.41 16.35 35.25
CA ALA A 23 22.02 17.54 34.67
C ALA A 23 22.74 17.24 33.35
N VAL A 24 23.36 16.08 33.18
CA VAL A 24 24.00 15.67 31.92
C VAL A 24 22.99 15.25 30.88
N PHE A 25 21.86 14.63 31.25
CA PHE A 25 20.76 14.32 30.33
C PHE A 25 19.97 15.57 29.92
N GLY A 26 19.88 16.57 30.78
CA GLY A 26 19.18 17.82 30.46
C GLY A 26 19.90 18.70 29.46
N LEU A 27 21.24 18.60 29.33
CA LEU A 27 22.01 19.37 28.35
C LEU A 27 22.10 18.71 26.96
N CYS A 28 21.88 17.40 26.84
CA CYS A 28 21.88 16.73 25.53
C CYS A 28 20.52 16.73 24.84
N CYS A 29 19.42 17.04 25.53
CA CYS A 29 18.07 17.05 24.95
C CYS A 29 17.57 18.45 24.54
N SER A 30 18.31 19.51 24.83
CA SER A 30 17.83 20.87 24.54
C SER A 30 18.06 21.36 23.10
N ASP A 31 19.00 20.76 22.38
CA ASP A 31 19.29 21.19 20.99
C ASP A 31 18.66 20.32 19.91
N ALA A 32 18.11 19.13 20.24
CA ALA A 32 17.46 18.26 19.29
C ALA A 32 15.94 18.53 19.13
N ALA A 33 15.33 19.27 20.04
CA ALA A 33 13.89 19.55 20.05
C ALA A 33 13.47 20.80 19.29
N VAL A 34 14.41 21.60 18.78
CA VAL A 34 14.13 22.89 18.12
C VAL A 34 14.03 22.78 16.59
N LEU A 35 14.36 21.62 16.00
CA LEU A 35 14.40 21.47 14.53
C LEU A 35 13.16 20.87 13.91
N ALA A 36 12.07 20.67 14.61
CA ALA A 36 10.84 20.08 14.06
C ALA A 36 9.62 20.99 14.11
N TYR A 37 9.78 22.29 14.18
CA TYR A 37 8.70 23.20 13.85
C TYR A 37 8.70 23.37 12.32
N GLN A 38 8.16 22.40 11.59
CA GLN A 38 7.72 22.66 10.23
C GLN A 38 6.60 23.69 10.33
N GLU A 39 6.84 24.91 9.86
CA GLU A 39 5.77 25.86 9.61
C GLU A 39 4.70 25.12 8.81
N THR A 40 3.54 24.90 9.41
CA THR A 40 2.39 24.40 8.67
C THR A 40 2.13 25.42 7.55
N ALA A 41 2.11 24.94 6.32
CA ALA A 41 1.87 25.80 5.19
C ALA A 41 0.61 26.65 5.44
N ASP A 42 0.70 27.96 5.21
CA ASP A 42 -0.41 28.89 5.40
C ASP A 42 -1.64 28.40 4.61
N PRO A 43 -2.77 28.09 5.27
CA PRO A 43 -3.98 27.61 4.59
C PRO A 43 -4.48 28.55 3.49
N SER A 44 -4.19 29.85 3.58
CA SER A 44 -4.56 30.83 2.55
C SER A 44 -3.79 30.67 1.22
N ARG A 45 -2.74 29.85 1.21
CA ARG A 45 -1.97 29.51 -0.01
C ARG A 45 -2.58 28.40 -0.83
N PHE A 46 -3.65 27.78 -0.36
CA PHE A 46 -4.32 26.65 -1.01
C PHE A 46 -5.79 26.98 -1.23
N GLU A 47 -6.28 26.61 -2.39
CA GLU A 47 -7.70 26.64 -2.72
C GLU A 47 -8.17 25.19 -2.92
N LEU A 48 -9.27 24.81 -2.27
CA LEU A 48 -9.93 23.55 -2.46
C LEU A 48 -11.05 23.72 -3.50
N THR A 49 -10.85 23.13 -4.68
CA THR A 49 -11.84 23.13 -5.75
C THR A 49 -12.44 21.73 -5.90
N GLU A 50 -13.77 21.64 -5.80
CA GLU A 50 -14.48 20.40 -6.05
C GLU A 50 -14.62 20.19 -7.56
N LEU A 51 -14.12 19.05 -8.07
CA LEU A 51 -14.18 18.72 -9.51
C LEU A 51 -15.42 17.90 -9.87
N VAL A 52 -15.86 17.00 -8.99
CA VAL A 52 -16.94 16.07 -9.26
C VAL A 52 -17.63 15.62 -7.98
N ARG A 53 -18.94 15.34 -8.07
CA ARG A 53 -19.78 14.75 -7.00
C ARG A 53 -20.42 13.45 -7.44
N GLY A 54 -20.95 12.70 -6.47
CA GLY A 54 -21.77 11.51 -6.72
C GLY A 54 -21.01 10.27 -7.12
N LEU A 55 -19.69 10.21 -6.88
CA LEU A 55 -18.93 8.98 -6.98
C LEU A 55 -19.32 8.01 -5.85
N VAL A 56 -19.34 6.71 -6.17
CA VAL A 56 -19.70 5.66 -5.21
C VAL A 56 -18.45 4.88 -4.83
N GLN A 57 -17.98 5.07 -3.61
CA GLN A 57 -16.77 4.44 -3.08
C GLN A 57 -15.58 4.55 -4.06
N PRO A 58 -15.14 5.78 -4.39
CA PRO A 58 -13.98 5.98 -5.28
C PRO A 58 -12.71 5.46 -4.60
N MET A 59 -11.89 4.75 -5.37
CA MET A 59 -10.71 4.04 -4.85
C MET A 59 -9.40 4.72 -5.26
N GLU A 60 -9.23 5.04 -6.53
CA GLU A 60 -8.00 5.59 -7.08
C GLU A 60 -8.32 6.60 -8.18
N LEU A 61 -7.43 7.52 -8.45
CA LEU A 61 -7.49 8.41 -9.61
C LEU A 61 -6.12 8.52 -10.29
N ALA A 62 -6.14 8.80 -11.58
CA ALA A 62 -4.96 9.15 -12.35
C ALA A 62 -5.31 10.26 -13.35
N VAL A 63 -4.36 11.15 -13.61
CA VAL A 63 -4.54 12.24 -14.57
C VAL A 63 -3.78 11.89 -15.85
N GLY A 64 -4.51 11.81 -16.94
CA GLY A 64 -3.96 11.59 -18.26
C GLY A 64 -3.16 12.78 -18.79
N PRO A 65 -2.33 12.58 -19.79
CA PRO A 65 -1.49 13.64 -20.36
C PRO A 65 -2.29 14.77 -21.05
N ASP A 66 -3.54 14.51 -21.38
CA ASP A 66 -4.49 15.47 -21.93
C ASP A 66 -5.32 16.21 -20.86
N GLY A 67 -5.06 15.92 -19.57
CA GLY A 67 -5.81 16.48 -18.45
C GLY A 67 -7.09 15.73 -18.09
N THR A 68 -7.44 14.66 -18.81
CA THR A 68 -8.56 13.77 -18.43
C THR A 68 -8.25 13.09 -17.09
N VAL A 69 -9.20 13.15 -16.16
CA VAL A 69 -9.10 12.44 -14.88
C VAL A 69 -9.79 11.09 -15.00
N TRP A 70 -9.04 10.02 -14.79
CA TRP A 70 -9.53 8.65 -14.72
C TRP A 70 -9.78 8.28 -13.26
N LEU A 71 -10.89 7.63 -12.98
CA LEU A 71 -11.37 7.32 -11.63
C LEU A 71 -11.88 5.88 -11.59
N ILE A 72 -11.58 5.16 -10.54
CA ILE A 72 -12.17 3.83 -10.32
C ILE A 72 -13.06 3.83 -9.08
N GLU A 73 -14.17 3.10 -9.17
CA GLU A 73 -15.06 2.79 -8.06
C GLU A 73 -14.90 1.31 -7.67
N ILE A 74 -15.01 1.00 -6.39
CA ILE A 74 -14.82 -0.37 -5.88
C ILE A 74 -15.72 -1.40 -6.59
N SER A 75 -16.88 -0.96 -7.07
CA SER A 75 -17.86 -1.78 -7.80
C SER A 75 -17.39 -2.28 -9.17
N GLY A 76 -16.20 -1.92 -9.62
CA GLY A 76 -15.65 -2.31 -10.92
C GLY A 76 -15.71 -1.23 -11.99
N LYS A 77 -16.31 -0.07 -11.71
CA LYS A 77 -16.50 1.00 -12.69
C LYS A 77 -15.22 1.80 -12.87
N LEU A 78 -14.84 1.95 -14.13
CA LEU A 78 -13.88 2.94 -14.59
C LEU A 78 -14.64 4.14 -15.14
N ARG A 79 -14.36 5.31 -14.61
CA ARG A 79 -14.93 6.57 -15.07
C ARG A 79 -13.85 7.49 -15.62
N ARG A 80 -14.25 8.38 -16.52
CA ARG A 80 -13.41 9.49 -17.01
C ARG A 80 -14.11 10.81 -16.80
N LEU A 81 -13.36 11.83 -16.44
CA LEU A 81 -13.79 13.21 -16.34
C LEU A 81 -12.94 14.02 -17.31
N SER A 82 -13.56 14.49 -18.40
CA SER A 82 -12.90 15.32 -19.39
C SER A 82 -12.54 16.70 -18.82
N PRO A 83 -11.47 17.35 -19.27
CA PRO A 83 -11.11 18.69 -18.83
C PRO A 83 -12.28 19.68 -18.96
N GLY A 84 -12.57 20.42 -17.90
CA GLY A 84 -13.67 21.37 -17.84
C GLY A 84 -15.06 20.78 -17.64
N SER A 85 -15.21 19.44 -17.61
CA SER A 85 -16.47 18.78 -17.27
C SER A 85 -16.57 18.59 -15.74
N SER A 86 -17.80 18.60 -15.22
CA SER A 86 -18.13 18.20 -13.85
C SER A 86 -18.92 16.88 -13.80
N VAL A 87 -19.16 16.24 -14.97
CA VAL A 87 -19.94 15.01 -15.08
C VAL A 87 -19.01 13.87 -15.48
N PRO A 88 -18.77 12.88 -14.58
CA PRO A 88 -17.93 11.74 -14.90
C PRO A 88 -18.70 10.75 -15.78
N GLU A 89 -18.13 10.41 -16.93
CA GLU A 89 -18.67 9.43 -17.85
C GLU A 89 -18.21 8.01 -17.48
N LEU A 90 -19.05 7.01 -17.69
CA LEU A 90 -18.64 5.61 -17.58
C LEU A 90 -17.77 5.24 -18.79
N ALA A 91 -16.51 4.87 -18.52
CA ALA A 91 -15.57 4.41 -19.56
C ALA A 91 -15.48 2.88 -19.63
N GLY A 92 -16.02 2.16 -18.67
CA GLY A 92 -16.08 0.69 -18.66
C GLY A 92 -16.40 0.14 -17.29
N GLU A 93 -16.66 -1.17 -17.22
CA GLU A 93 -16.98 -1.85 -15.98
C GLU A 93 -16.42 -3.28 -16.00
N LEU A 94 -15.60 -3.61 -14.99
CA LEU A 94 -15.13 -4.96 -14.72
C LEU A 94 -16.10 -5.70 -13.80
N LYS A 95 -16.28 -6.98 -14.04
CA LYS A 95 -16.97 -7.85 -13.08
C LYS A 95 -16.04 -8.14 -11.91
N VAL A 96 -16.43 -7.71 -10.72
CA VAL A 96 -15.66 -7.87 -9.48
C VAL A 96 -16.54 -8.37 -8.35
N THR A 97 -15.95 -9.07 -7.37
CA THR A 97 -16.57 -9.24 -6.07
C THR A 97 -16.27 -8.00 -5.22
N THR A 98 -17.24 -7.55 -4.42
CA THR A 98 -17.14 -6.32 -3.60
C THR A 98 -17.33 -6.59 -2.12
N GLU A 99 -17.34 -7.86 -1.72
CA GLU A 99 -17.43 -8.21 -0.31
C GLU A 99 -16.15 -7.83 0.43
N GLN A 100 -16.28 -7.35 1.65
CA GLN A 100 -15.18 -6.90 2.50
C GLN A 100 -14.43 -5.72 1.86
N GLU A 101 -13.11 -5.85 1.56
CA GLU A 101 -12.31 -4.84 0.86
C GLU A 101 -12.01 -5.24 -0.60
N ASN A 102 -12.70 -6.26 -1.13
CA ASN A 102 -12.53 -6.68 -2.52
C ASN A 102 -13.16 -5.66 -3.47
N GLY A 103 -12.74 -5.68 -4.71
CA GLY A 103 -13.28 -4.82 -5.76
C GLY A 103 -12.27 -4.45 -6.82
N LEU A 104 -12.55 -3.37 -7.53
CA LEU A 104 -11.58 -2.67 -8.35
C LEU A 104 -10.88 -1.65 -7.46
N ILE A 105 -9.63 -1.93 -7.07
CA ILE A 105 -8.97 -1.28 -5.93
C ILE A 105 -7.71 -0.51 -6.28
N GLY A 106 -7.11 -0.75 -7.43
CA GLY A 106 -5.91 -0.04 -7.88
C GLY A 106 -5.90 0.27 -9.37
N MET A 107 -5.28 1.37 -9.73
CA MET A 107 -5.17 1.83 -11.11
C MET A 107 -3.87 2.60 -11.35
N ALA A 108 -3.25 2.39 -12.50
CA ALA A 108 -2.19 3.25 -13.03
C ALA A 108 -2.32 3.40 -14.55
N LEU A 109 -2.04 4.58 -15.06
CA LEU A 109 -1.84 4.79 -16.50
C LEU A 109 -0.41 4.44 -16.87
N ASP A 110 -0.23 3.86 -18.05
CA ASP A 110 1.11 3.60 -18.60
C ASP A 110 1.88 4.91 -18.77
N PRO A 111 3.21 4.95 -18.56
CA PRO A 111 4.02 6.14 -18.82
C PRO A 111 3.92 6.67 -20.27
N GLN A 112 3.54 5.80 -21.21
CA GLN A 112 3.28 6.15 -22.60
C GLN A 112 1.78 6.13 -22.97
N PHE A 113 0.90 6.35 -22.00
CA PHE A 113 -0.56 6.27 -22.17
C PHE A 113 -1.08 7.05 -23.40
N ALA A 114 -0.52 8.22 -23.67
CA ALA A 114 -0.89 9.02 -24.86
C ALA A 114 -0.65 8.29 -26.19
N LYS A 115 0.24 7.29 -26.23
CA LYS A 115 0.59 6.55 -27.44
C LYS A 115 -0.11 5.19 -27.52
N ASN A 116 -0.20 4.49 -26.38
CA ASN A 116 -0.61 3.09 -26.35
C ASN A 116 -1.98 2.89 -25.71
N GLY A 117 -2.52 3.89 -24.99
CA GLY A 117 -3.80 3.79 -24.29
C GLY A 117 -3.82 2.76 -23.16
N TRP A 118 -2.66 2.31 -22.66
CA TRP A 118 -2.62 1.24 -21.68
C TRP A 118 -2.92 1.73 -20.27
N ILE A 119 -3.80 0.99 -19.59
CA ILE A 119 -4.18 1.17 -18.20
C ILE A 119 -3.98 -0.14 -17.44
N TYR A 120 -3.47 -0.05 -16.24
CA TYR A 120 -3.25 -1.19 -15.36
C TYR A 120 -4.26 -1.15 -14.22
N LEU A 121 -4.91 -2.27 -13.99
CA LEU A 121 -5.98 -2.39 -12.99
C LEU A 121 -5.67 -3.55 -12.04
N GLN A 122 -5.86 -3.30 -10.73
CA GLN A 122 -5.82 -4.32 -9.68
C GLN A 122 -7.24 -4.54 -9.19
N TYR A 123 -7.72 -5.79 -9.28
CA TYR A 123 -9.11 -6.10 -8.99
C TYR A 123 -9.31 -7.54 -8.52
N SER A 124 -10.46 -7.80 -7.89
CA SER A 124 -10.86 -9.09 -7.33
C SER A 124 -11.94 -9.72 -8.19
N PRO A 125 -11.61 -10.63 -9.15
CA PRO A 125 -12.61 -11.27 -10.01
C PRO A 125 -13.50 -12.23 -9.21
N PRO A 126 -14.77 -12.45 -9.62
CA PRO A 126 -15.72 -13.29 -8.88
C PRO A 126 -15.36 -14.78 -8.90
N ASP A 127 -14.74 -15.24 -9.99
CA ASP A 127 -14.41 -16.62 -10.29
C ASP A 127 -13.01 -17.06 -9.81
N TYR A 128 -12.26 -16.15 -9.18
CA TYR A 128 -10.95 -16.45 -8.61
C TYR A 128 -10.85 -15.88 -7.19
N PRO A 129 -10.54 -16.69 -6.17
CA PRO A 129 -10.40 -16.23 -4.79
C PRO A 129 -9.06 -15.51 -4.59
N GLY A 130 -8.97 -14.26 -5.02
CA GLY A 130 -7.73 -13.49 -4.96
C GLY A 130 -7.80 -12.25 -5.83
N GLN A 131 -6.64 -11.73 -6.20
CA GLN A 131 -6.50 -10.53 -7.01
C GLN A 131 -5.84 -10.81 -8.35
N HIS A 132 -6.26 -10.06 -9.35
CA HIS A 132 -5.62 -9.93 -10.64
C HIS A 132 -5.00 -8.54 -10.79
N ILE A 133 -3.84 -8.49 -11.41
CA ILE A 133 -3.20 -7.28 -11.93
C ILE A 133 -3.12 -7.45 -13.43
N SER A 134 -3.95 -6.70 -14.16
CA SER A 134 -4.08 -6.82 -15.61
C SER A 134 -3.85 -5.47 -16.29
N ARG A 135 -3.29 -5.52 -17.49
CA ARG A 135 -3.25 -4.39 -18.42
C ARG A 135 -4.42 -4.48 -19.39
N PHE A 136 -5.05 -3.35 -19.61
CA PHE A 136 -6.10 -3.15 -20.63
C PHE A 136 -5.71 -2.01 -21.55
N THR A 137 -6.48 -1.82 -22.62
CA THR A 137 -6.33 -0.70 -23.55
C THR A 137 -7.56 0.19 -23.52
N ILE A 138 -7.36 1.49 -23.49
CA ILE A 138 -8.40 2.48 -23.72
C ILE A 138 -8.46 2.77 -25.23
N VAL A 139 -9.62 2.58 -25.84
CA VAL A 139 -9.89 2.88 -27.24
C VAL A 139 -11.07 3.86 -27.30
N ASP A 140 -10.90 4.99 -27.94
CA ASP A 140 -11.92 6.04 -28.04
C ASP A 140 -12.54 6.45 -26.69
N GLY A 141 -11.69 6.44 -25.63
CA GLY A 141 -12.10 6.80 -24.28
C GLY A 141 -12.89 5.72 -23.54
N GLN A 142 -12.95 4.50 -24.07
CA GLN A 142 -13.63 3.35 -23.49
C GLN A 142 -12.64 2.22 -23.20
N LEU A 143 -12.89 1.47 -22.13
CA LEU A 143 -12.10 0.31 -21.74
C LEU A 143 -12.41 -0.88 -22.66
N ASP A 144 -11.44 -1.31 -23.43
CA ASP A 144 -11.57 -2.55 -24.22
C ASP A 144 -11.27 -3.76 -23.32
N LEU A 145 -12.34 -4.43 -22.87
CA LEU A 145 -12.23 -5.62 -22.02
C LEU A 145 -11.56 -6.80 -22.75
N SER A 146 -11.65 -6.85 -24.08
CA SER A 146 -11.04 -7.93 -24.89
C SER A 146 -9.52 -7.80 -24.99
N SER A 147 -8.98 -6.62 -24.67
CA SER A 147 -7.55 -6.35 -24.69
C SER A 147 -6.79 -6.82 -23.42
N GLU A 148 -7.48 -7.46 -22.49
CA GLU A 148 -6.88 -7.87 -21.22
C GLU A 148 -5.60 -8.68 -21.41
N LYS A 149 -4.58 -8.28 -20.68
CA LYS A 149 -3.33 -9.02 -20.47
C LYS A 149 -3.11 -9.20 -18.97
N LEU A 150 -3.40 -10.39 -18.47
CA LEU A 150 -3.13 -10.74 -17.08
C LEU A 150 -1.62 -10.79 -16.86
N LEU A 151 -1.10 -9.93 -15.98
CA LEU A 151 0.32 -9.86 -15.65
C LEU A 151 0.64 -10.72 -14.43
N LEU A 152 -0.13 -10.56 -13.37
CA LEU A 152 0.10 -11.25 -12.10
C LEU A 152 -1.24 -11.56 -11.42
N LYS A 153 -1.32 -12.70 -10.74
CA LYS A 153 -2.44 -13.05 -9.87
C LYS A 153 -1.94 -13.76 -8.62
N PHE A 154 -2.67 -13.63 -7.54
CA PHE A 154 -2.40 -14.34 -6.30
C PHE A 154 -3.69 -14.58 -5.51
N GLU A 155 -3.68 -15.67 -4.76
CA GLU A 155 -4.82 -16.06 -3.93
C GLU A 155 -4.87 -15.26 -2.63
N GLU A 156 -6.09 -14.99 -2.17
CA GLU A 156 -6.41 -14.41 -0.89
C GLU A 156 -7.54 -15.18 -0.24
N GLN A 157 -7.51 -15.33 1.08
CA GLN A 157 -8.66 -15.88 1.78
C GLN A 157 -9.81 -14.85 1.73
N ARG A 158 -11.04 -15.34 1.55
CA ARG A 158 -12.28 -14.53 1.50
C ARG A 158 -13.27 -14.91 2.60
N LYS A 159 -12.80 -15.64 3.63
CA LYS A 159 -13.62 -16.02 4.78
C LYS A 159 -13.76 -14.85 5.75
N GLU A 160 -12.66 -14.17 5.96
CA GLU A 160 -12.55 -13.05 6.89
C GLU A 160 -12.15 -11.79 6.14
N CYS A 161 -12.52 -10.60 6.63
CA CYS A 161 -11.98 -9.33 6.21
C CYS A 161 -10.49 -9.31 6.63
N CYS A 162 -9.64 -8.59 6.11
CA CYS A 162 -9.51 -7.42 5.28
C CYS A 162 -8.10 -7.37 4.68
N HIS A 163 -7.51 -6.16 4.54
CA HIS A 163 -6.15 -5.91 4.10
C HIS A 163 -5.88 -6.42 2.67
N HIS A 164 -6.63 -5.89 1.70
CA HIS A 164 -6.41 -6.18 0.30
C HIS A 164 -5.47 -5.16 -0.37
N ALA A 165 -5.22 -3.99 0.27
CA ALA A 165 -4.41 -2.88 -0.24
C ALA A 165 -4.92 -2.34 -1.60
N GLY A 166 -4.09 -2.32 -2.63
CA GLY A 166 -4.46 -1.95 -3.98
C GLY A 166 -4.01 -0.55 -4.37
N SER A 167 -2.72 -0.35 -4.61
CA SER A 167 -2.18 0.87 -5.18
C SER A 167 -1.16 0.50 -6.24
N LEU A 168 -1.26 1.10 -7.41
CA LEU A 168 -0.38 0.87 -8.55
C LEU A 168 0.34 2.18 -8.89
N HIS A 169 1.66 2.16 -9.00
CA HIS A 169 2.44 3.32 -9.43
C HIS A 169 3.61 2.93 -10.33
N PHE A 170 3.82 3.70 -11.39
CA PHE A 170 5.02 3.56 -12.19
C PHE A 170 6.18 4.33 -11.59
N GLY A 171 7.35 3.71 -11.56
CA GLY A 171 8.63 4.37 -11.31
C GLY A 171 9.20 5.02 -12.56
N PRO A 172 10.26 5.83 -12.41
CA PRO A 172 10.84 6.64 -13.50
C PRO A 172 11.46 5.81 -14.62
N ARG A 173 11.72 4.52 -14.41
CA ARG A 173 12.31 3.62 -15.40
C ARG A 173 11.30 2.63 -15.99
N GLY A 174 9.98 2.88 -15.80
CA GLY A 174 8.90 2.05 -16.31
C GLY A 174 8.63 0.78 -15.49
N GLU A 175 9.14 0.70 -14.27
CA GLU A 175 8.75 -0.36 -13.35
C GLU A 175 7.37 -0.05 -12.75
N LEU A 176 6.51 -1.06 -12.68
CA LEU A 176 5.23 -1.00 -12.00
C LEU A 176 5.39 -1.52 -10.57
N PHE A 177 5.14 -0.65 -9.60
CA PHE A 177 5.05 -0.98 -8.19
C PHE A 177 3.59 -1.32 -7.87
N ILE A 178 3.40 -2.42 -7.11
CA ILE A 178 2.09 -2.98 -6.79
C ILE A 178 2.02 -3.20 -5.29
N ALA A 179 1.08 -2.54 -4.62
CA ALA A 179 0.84 -2.73 -3.20
C ALA A 179 -0.14 -3.86 -2.96
N THR A 180 0.20 -4.77 -2.05
CA THR A 180 -0.66 -5.88 -1.61
C THR A 180 -0.78 -5.89 -0.10
N GLY A 181 -1.98 -6.14 0.43
CA GLY A 181 -2.22 -6.32 1.84
C GLY A 181 -1.83 -7.70 2.34
N ASP A 182 -1.68 -7.85 3.65
CA ASP A 182 -1.33 -9.14 4.25
C ASP A 182 -2.49 -10.13 4.30
N ASN A 183 -3.68 -9.71 3.92
CA ASN A 183 -4.91 -10.50 3.94
C ASN A 183 -5.21 -11.09 5.34
N THR A 184 -4.82 -10.36 6.40
CA THR A 184 -4.99 -10.77 7.79
C THR A 184 -6.10 -9.97 8.44
N HIS A 185 -7.05 -10.66 9.08
CA HIS A 185 -8.13 -10.02 9.80
C HIS A 185 -7.61 -9.41 11.12
N PRO A 186 -7.80 -8.10 11.38
CA PRO A 186 -7.25 -7.44 12.57
C PRO A 186 -8.05 -7.69 13.84
N HIS A 187 -9.24 -8.24 13.73
CA HIS A 187 -10.22 -8.40 14.82
C HIS A 187 -10.85 -9.80 14.81
N GLY A 188 -12.04 -9.94 15.39
CA GLY A 188 -12.84 -11.15 15.32
C GLY A 188 -12.36 -12.23 16.28
N ASP A 189 -12.45 -13.49 15.85
CA ASP A 189 -12.26 -14.68 16.67
C ASP A 189 -10.80 -15.01 17.01
N SER A 190 -9.90 -14.04 16.95
CA SER A 190 -8.50 -14.20 17.33
C SER A 190 -8.25 -14.13 18.84
N GLN A 191 -9.22 -13.63 19.62
CA GLN A 191 -9.10 -13.48 21.09
C GLN A 191 -7.85 -12.68 21.53
N GLY A 192 -7.40 -11.73 20.70
CA GLY A 192 -6.24 -10.88 20.97
C GLY A 192 -4.90 -11.44 20.47
N TYR A 193 -4.87 -12.60 19.82
CA TYR A 193 -3.63 -13.15 19.24
C TYR A 193 -3.26 -12.53 17.88
N ALA A 194 -4.23 -11.96 17.13
CA ALA A 194 -3.91 -11.27 15.88
C ALA A 194 -2.90 -10.13 16.13
N PRO A 195 -1.94 -9.89 15.24
CA PRO A 195 -1.77 -10.48 13.91
C PRO A 195 -0.85 -11.71 13.87
N ILE A 196 -0.60 -12.39 14.97
CA ILE A 196 0.27 -13.58 15.07
C ILE A 196 -0.51 -14.66 15.80
N ASP A 197 -1.46 -15.29 15.10
CA ASP A 197 -2.27 -16.37 15.64
C ASP A 197 -1.90 -17.71 14.98
N GLU A 198 -0.87 -18.37 15.52
CA GLU A 198 -0.34 -19.63 15.00
C GLU A 198 -1.19 -20.86 15.35
N ARG A 199 -2.32 -20.67 16.04
CA ARG A 199 -3.22 -21.79 16.40
C ARG A 199 -3.80 -22.45 15.14
N PRO A 200 -4.13 -23.76 15.21
CA PRO A 200 -4.76 -24.43 14.09
C PRO A 200 -6.01 -23.69 13.59
N GLU A 201 -6.17 -23.61 12.27
CA GLU A 201 -7.30 -22.96 11.58
C GLU A 201 -7.44 -21.45 11.78
N LYS A 202 -6.47 -20.79 12.41
CA LYS A 202 -6.43 -19.34 12.59
C LYS A 202 -5.59 -18.61 11.55
N ALA A 203 -5.31 -19.23 10.41
CA ALA A 203 -4.54 -18.64 9.31
C ALA A 203 -4.99 -17.21 8.90
N PRO A 204 -6.30 -16.87 8.90
CA PRO A 204 -6.75 -15.51 8.63
C PRO A 204 -6.26 -14.45 9.63
N TRP A 205 -5.72 -14.83 10.76
CA TRP A 205 -5.21 -13.94 11.81
C TRP A 205 -3.70 -14.01 11.99
N ASP A 206 -2.99 -14.67 11.06
CA ASP A 206 -1.54 -14.90 11.14
C ASP A 206 -0.79 -14.28 9.96
N ALA A 207 -0.26 -13.06 10.17
CA ALA A 207 0.52 -12.33 9.18
C ALA A 207 1.89 -12.98 8.86
N GLN A 208 2.35 -13.95 9.65
CA GLN A 208 3.58 -14.70 9.35
C GLN A 208 3.40 -15.59 8.10
N LYS A 209 2.17 -16.07 7.86
CA LYS A 209 1.83 -16.87 6.67
C LYS A 209 1.78 -16.04 5.39
N SER A 210 1.65 -14.72 5.50
CA SER A 210 1.52 -13.77 4.40
C SER A 210 2.66 -12.76 4.37
N ALA A 211 2.59 -11.68 5.17
CA ALA A 211 3.53 -10.56 5.10
C ALA A 211 4.99 -10.96 5.34
N ALA A 212 5.26 -11.89 6.26
CA ALA A 212 6.59 -12.41 6.55
C ALA A 212 7.03 -13.56 5.61
N ASN A 213 6.13 -14.15 4.85
CA ASN A 213 6.41 -15.29 3.97
C ASN A 213 6.99 -14.82 2.62
N THR A 214 8.23 -15.22 2.33
CA THR A 214 8.93 -14.88 1.08
C THR A 214 8.33 -15.55 -0.16
N SER A 215 7.49 -16.57 0.00
CA SER A 215 6.80 -17.27 -1.10
C SER A 215 5.39 -16.72 -1.36
N SER A 216 4.91 -15.75 -0.56
CA SER A 216 3.59 -15.11 -0.70
C SER A 216 3.72 -13.73 -1.32
N TYR A 217 2.73 -13.34 -2.12
CA TYR A 217 2.62 -11.96 -2.62
C TYR A 217 1.84 -11.05 -1.66
N SER A 218 1.20 -11.58 -0.63
CA SER A 218 0.42 -10.80 0.32
C SER A 218 1.33 -10.05 1.31
N GLY A 219 0.97 -8.80 1.64
CA GLY A 219 1.74 -7.94 2.55
C GLY A 219 3.07 -7.46 1.98
N LYS A 220 3.07 -7.05 0.72
CA LYS A 220 4.27 -6.69 -0.06
C LYS A 220 4.10 -5.36 -0.81
N ILE A 221 5.21 -4.81 -1.19
CA ILE A 221 5.33 -3.99 -2.40
C ILE A 221 6.05 -4.85 -3.42
N LEU A 222 5.34 -5.20 -4.50
CA LEU A 222 5.92 -5.91 -5.63
C LEU A 222 6.43 -4.90 -6.65
N ARG A 223 7.46 -5.28 -7.44
CA ARG A 223 7.98 -4.45 -8.52
C ARG A 223 8.29 -5.32 -9.73
N ILE A 224 7.66 -5.01 -10.83
CA ILE A 224 7.81 -5.70 -12.13
C ILE A 224 8.03 -4.66 -13.22
N ARG A 225 8.53 -5.06 -14.38
CA ARG A 225 8.56 -4.25 -15.60
C ARG A 225 7.65 -4.89 -16.64
N PRO A 226 6.44 -4.35 -16.87
CA PRO A 226 5.55 -4.87 -17.90
C PRO A 226 6.18 -4.83 -19.29
N THR A 227 5.91 -5.85 -20.12
CA THR A 227 6.34 -5.91 -21.51
C THR A 227 5.20 -5.62 -22.49
N PRO A 228 5.49 -5.15 -23.71
CA PRO A 228 4.46 -4.86 -24.71
C PRO A 228 3.60 -6.09 -25.07
N GLU A 229 4.18 -7.28 -25.02
CA GLU A 229 3.52 -8.54 -25.37
C GLU A 229 2.49 -8.99 -24.33
N GLY A 230 2.54 -8.42 -23.09
CA GLY A 230 1.61 -8.74 -22.01
C GLY A 230 2.16 -9.73 -20.98
N GLY A 231 3.46 -9.68 -20.77
CA GLY A 231 4.15 -10.30 -19.62
C GLY A 231 4.88 -9.24 -18.81
N TYR A 232 5.87 -9.67 -18.04
CA TYR A 232 6.77 -8.76 -17.32
C TYR A 232 8.16 -9.36 -17.15
N GLU A 233 9.11 -8.49 -16.86
CA GLU A 233 10.47 -8.81 -16.44
C GLU A 233 10.66 -8.45 -14.97
N ILE A 234 11.63 -9.11 -14.32
CA ILE A 234 12.06 -8.78 -12.96
C ILE A 234 13.16 -7.71 -13.05
N PRO A 235 12.91 -6.49 -12.54
CA PRO A 235 13.93 -5.45 -12.51
C PRO A 235 15.06 -5.80 -11.53
N GLU A 236 16.28 -5.40 -11.84
CA GLU A 236 17.39 -5.48 -10.90
C GLU A 236 17.12 -4.66 -9.63
N GLY A 237 17.54 -5.18 -8.46
CA GLY A 237 17.40 -4.52 -7.17
C GLY A 237 16.08 -4.80 -6.45
N ASN A 238 15.34 -5.84 -6.86
CA ASN A 238 14.31 -6.44 -6.00
C ASN A 238 14.96 -7.17 -4.81
N LEU A 239 14.15 -7.49 -3.80
CA LEU A 239 14.64 -8.06 -2.54
C LEU A 239 15.26 -9.45 -2.73
N PHE A 240 14.75 -10.24 -3.68
CA PHE A 240 15.20 -11.60 -3.97
C PHE A 240 15.76 -11.73 -5.39
N PRO A 241 16.63 -12.74 -5.61
CA PRO A 241 17.17 -13.00 -6.93
C PRO A 241 16.08 -13.32 -7.98
N ALA A 242 16.35 -12.94 -9.23
CA ALA A 242 15.40 -13.16 -10.33
C ALA A 242 15.10 -14.63 -10.64
N ASP A 243 15.98 -15.56 -10.20
CA ASP A 243 15.79 -17.02 -10.34
C ASP A 243 14.81 -17.61 -9.32
N GLY A 244 14.32 -16.80 -8.35
CA GLY A 244 13.38 -17.25 -7.34
C GLY A 244 13.95 -18.17 -6.25
N SER A 245 15.26 -18.34 -6.18
CA SER A 245 15.93 -19.30 -5.27
C SER A 245 15.75 -18.97 -3.78
N ALA A 246 15.48 -17.72 -3.43
CA ALA A 246 15.37 -17.26 -2.03
C ALA A 246 13.98 -16.68 -1.67
N GLY A 247 13.10 -16.55 -2.65
CA GLY A 247 11.76 -15.97 -2.50
C GLY A 247 11.18 -15.53 -3.83
N ARG A 248 9.98 -14.97 -3.80
CA ARG A 248 9.34 -14.44 -5.01
C ARG A 248 10.15 -13.27 -5.58
N PRO A 249 10.64 -13.35 -6.81
CA PRO A 249 11.53 -12.34 -7.38
C PRO A 249 10.85 -10.98 -7.62
N GLU A 250 9.52 -10.94 -7.66
CA GLU A 250 8.73 -9.72 -7.78
C GLU A 250 8.76 -8.85 -6.52
N ILE A 251 9.14 -9.41 -5.37
CA ILE A 251 9.11 -8.70 -4.08
C ILE A 251 10.20 -7.63 -4.05
N TYR A 252 9.77 -6.37 -3.92
CA TYR A 252 10.64 -5.21 -3.69
C TYR A 252 10.78 -4.91 -2.20
N ALA A 253 9.66 -4.95 -1.45
CA ALA A 253 9.63 -4.85 0.00
C ALA A 253 8.57 -5.78 0.59
N MET A 254 8.78 -6.24 1.83
CA MET A 254 7.88 -7.15 2.52
C MET A 254 7.63 -6.74 3.96
N GLY A 255 6.67 -7.39 4.62
CA GLY A 255 6.29 -7.07 6.00
C GLY A 255 5.24 -5.96 6.09
N CYS A 256 4.57 -5.62 4.99
CA CYS A 256 3.52 -4.63 4.97
C CYS A 256 2.22 -5.22 5.53
N ARG A 257 1.48 -4.43 6.32
CA ARG A 257 0.16 -4.81 6.80
C ARG A 257 -0.92 -4.55 5.73
N ASN A 258 -1.10 -3.29 5.39
CA ASN A 258 -2.09 -2.86 4.39
C ASN A 258 -1.63 -1.54 3.74
N PRO A 259 -0.70 -1.57 2.78
CA PRO A 259 -0.21 -0.37 2.11
C PRO A 259 -1.27 0.15 1.13
N TRP A 260 -2.29 0.78 1.68
CA TRP A 260 -3.50 1.19 0.99
C TRP A 260 -3.23 2.14 -0.17
N ARG A 261 -2.32 3.08 0.04
CA ARG A 261 -1.85 4.02 -0.99
C ARG A 261 -0.35 4.24 -0.84
N MET A 262 0.31 4.32 -1.96
CA MET A 262 1.72 4.65 -2.06
C MET A 262 1.95 5.63 -3.20
N THR A 263 3.10 6.23 -3.21
CA THR A 263 3.63 6.98 -4.36
C THR A 263 5.10 6.65 -4.54
N VAL A 264 5.58 6.82 -5.76
CA VAL A 264 6.99 6.63 -6.11
C VAL A 264 7.58 7.98 -6.48
N ASP A 265 8.69 8.35 -5.83
CA ASP A 265 9.42 9.55 -6.21
C ASP A 265 9.99 9.40 -7.64
N GLN A 266 9.63 10.33 -8.51
CA GLN A 266 10.04 10.31 -9.91
C GLN A 266 11.45 10.88 -10.13
N LYS A 267 12.12 11.35 -9.09
CA LYS A 267 13.45 12.01 -9.19
C LYS A 267 14.60 11.18 -8.63
N THR A 268 14.31 10.24 -7.72
CA THR A 268 15.35 9.46 -7.01
C THR A 268 15.30 7.95 -7.30
#